data_baedee222f63dcb7cdcd580127dd1eb7
#
_entry.id   baedee222f63dcb7cdcd580127dd1eb7
#
_cell.length_a   1.000
_cell.length_b   1.000
_cell.length_c   1.000
_cell.angle_alpha   90.00
_cell.angle_beta   90.00
_cell.angle_gamma   90.00
#
_symmetry.space_group_name_H-M   'P 1'
#
loop_
_entity.id
_entity.type
_entity.pdbx_description
1 polymer ?
#
loop_
_entity_poly.entity_id
_entity_poly.type
_entity_poly.pdbx_seq_one_letter_code
_entity_poly.pdbx_strand_id
1 'polypeptide(L)'
;MGDTFPTVRAAVVQAAPVLFDREATVAKTVRLTAEAAAQGAQLILFPEAFIPAYPRGLGFGTVVGGRSPAGRRTWERYWANAVDVPGPATEALGTAARAAGAYLAVGVIERDSQFSRGTLYCTLLYFGPDGRLLGLHRKLKPTAA
;
A
#
# COMPACT_ATOMS: atom_id res chain seq x y z
N MET A 1 -0.72 39.20 9.63
CA MET A 1 -1.59 38.17 10.21
C MET A 1 -1.06 36.83 9.75
N GLY A 2 -0.71 35.93 10.65
CA GLY A 2 -0.29 34.58 10.29
C GLY A 2 -1.52 33.73 9.91
N ASP A 3 -1.36 32.81 8.96
CA ASP A 3 -2.41 31.87 8.59
C ASP A 3 -2.71 30.95 9.78
N THR A 4 -3.98 30.81 10.12
CA THR A 4 -4.45 29.84 11.12
C THR A 4 -4.89 28.57 10.42
N PHE A 5 -4.14 27.48 10.60
CA PHE A 5 -4.50 26.17 10.03
C PHE A 5 -5.28 25.35 11.06
N PRO A 6 -6.25 24.53 10.62
CA PRO A 6 -6.95 23.62 11.51
C PRO A 6 -6.02 22.56 12.08
N THR A 7 -6.23 22.18 13.34
CA THR A 7 -5.54 21.02 13.93
C THR A 7 -6.16 19.73 13.41
N VAL A 8 -5.32 18.82 12.90
CA VAL A 8 -5.72 17.51 12.41
C VAL A 8 -5.12 16.43 13.30
N ARG A 9 -5.95 15.49 13.76
CA ARG A 9 -5.46 14.29 14.46
C ARG A 9 -5.06 13.24 13.45
N ALA A 10 -3.77 12.96 13.37
CA ALA A 10 -3.22 11.93 12.47
C ALA A 10 -2.79 10.69 13.26
N ALA A 11 -2.99 9.52 12.66
CA ALA A 11 -2.46 8.25 13.13
C ALA A 11 -1.42 7.72 12.13
N VAL A 12 -0.24 7.38 12.63
CA VAL A 12 0.79 6.67 11.87
C VAL A 12 0.79 5.22 12.33
N VAL A 13 0.45 4.31 11.44
CA VAL A 13 0.37 2.89 11.73
C VAL A 13 1.73 2.25 11.58
N GLN A 14 2.30 1.78 12.69
CA GLN A 14 3.53 0.99 12.70
C GLN A 14 3.18 -0.47 12.96
N ALA A 15 3.02 -1.25 11.89
CA ALA A 15 2.66 -2.66 11.96
C ALA A 15 3.39 -3.45 10.88
N ALA A 16 3.65 -4.73 11.12
CA ALA A 16 4.15 -5.63 10.09
C ALA A 16 3.02 -6.07 9.15
N PRO A 17 3.21 -6.09 7.83
CA PRO A 17 2.27 -6.74 6.90
C PRO A 17 2.30 -8.27 7.05
N VAL A 18 1.36 -8.95 6.37
CA VAL A 18 1.45 -10.39 6.16
C VAL A 18 2.20 -10.62 4.85
N LEU A 19 3.41 -11.17 4.96
CA LEU A 19 4.34 -11.27 3.82
C LEU A 19 3.77 -12.15 2.70
N PHE A 20 3.70 -11.61 1.47
CA PHE A 20 3.15 -12.28 0.30
C PHE A 20 1.70 -12.76 0.46
N ASP A 21 0.91 -12.07 1.25
CA ASP A 21 -0.53 -12.30 1.40
C ASP A 21 -1.26 -10.96 1.34
N ARG A 22 -1.73 -10.62 0.13
CA ARG A 22 -2.46 -9.37 -0.14
C ARG A 22 -3.75 -9.32 0.67
N GLU A 23 -4.51 -10.39 0.63
CA GLU A 23 -5.83 -10.46 1.26
C GLU A 23 -5.74 -10.31 2.77
N ALA A 24 -4.83 -11.04 3.42
CA ALA A 24 -4.62 -10.93 4.86
C ALA A 24 -4.08 -9.54 5.25
N THR A 25 -3.23 -8.93 4.41
CA THR A 25 -2.72 -7.58 4.68
C THR A 25 -3.80 -6.52 4.49
N VAL A 26 -4.66 -6.65 3.48
CA VAL A 26 -5.83 -5.77 3.28
C VAL A 26 -6.77 -5.88 4.49
N ALA A 27 -7.13 -7.09 4.92
CA ALA A 27 -7.98 -7.29 6.10
C ALA A 27 -7.37 -6.65 7.36
N LYS A 28 -6.05 -6.79 7.55
CA LYS A 28 -5.32 -6.14 8.63
C LYS A 28 -5.38 -4.60 8.51
N THR A 29 -5.22 -4.06 7.31
CA THR A 29 -5.31 -2.62 7.05
C THR A 29 -6.69 -2.09 7.42
N VAL A 30 -7.76 -2.78 7.00
CA VAL A 30 -9.15 -2.43 7.33
C VAL A 30 -9.36 -2.39 8.85
N ARG A 31 -8.93 -3.42 9.57
CA ARG A 31 -9.05 -3.48 11.03
C ARG A 31 -8.29 -2.35 11.73
N LEU A 32 -7.03 -2.12 11.36
CA LEU A 32 -6.21 -1.06 11.97
C LEU A 32 -6.72 0.35 11.62
N THR A 33 -7.32 0.53 10.44
CA THR A 33 -8.01 1.77 10.06
C THR A 33 -9.20 2.05 11.00
N ALA A 34 -10.02 1.04 11.27
CA ALA A 34 -11.14 1.16 12.20
C ALA A 34 -10.67 1.46 13.64
N GLU A 35 -9.61 0.81 14.10
CA GLU A 35 -9.02 1.05 15.43
C GLU A 35 -8.48 2.50 15.57
N ALA A 36 -7.81 3.01 14.55
CA ALA A 36 -7.32 4.39 14.53
C ALA A 36 -8.46 5.41 14.51
N ALA A 37 -9.49 5.15 13.69
CA ALA A 37 -10.67 6.01 13.61
C ALA A 37 -11.43 6.05 14.94
N ALA A 38 -11.56 4.92 15.64
CA ALA A 38 -12.18 4.86 16.96
C ALA A 38 -11.46 5.71 18.01
N GLN A 39 -10.17 6.01 17.78
CA GLN A 39 -9.37 6.94 18.59
C GLN A 39 -9.42 8.38 18.08
N GLY A 40 -10.28 8.67 17.11
CA GLY A 40 -10.53 10.00 16.57
C GLY A 40 -9.53 10.44 15.51
N ALA A 41 -8.80 9.53 14.87
CA ALA A 41 -7.92 9.89 13.76
C ALA A 41 -8.73 10.34 12.54
N GLN A 42 -8.32 11.47 11.97
CA GLN A 42 -8.89 12.08 10.76
C GLN A 42 -8.04 11.81 9.52
N LEU A 43 -6.76 11.49 9.73
CA LEU A 43 -5.81 11.06 8.71
C LEU A 43 -5.07 9.83 9.23
N ILE A 44 -5.06 8.76 8.45
CA ILE A 44 -4.42 7.49 8.82
C ILE A 44 -3.40 7.12 7.76
N LEU A 45 -2.15 6.93 8.17
CA LEU A 45 -1.02 6.64 7.28
C LEU A 45 -0.45 5.25 7.57
N PHE A 46 -0.36 4.43 6.54
CA PHE A 46 0.32 3.14 6.54
C PHE A 46 1.70 3.22 5.87
N PRO A 47 2.62 2.29 6.19
CA PRO A 47 3.96 2.28 5.64
C PRO A 47 4.01 2.16 4.12
N GLU A 48 5.18 2.54 3.56
CA GLU A 48 5.56 2.24 2.17
C GLU A 48 5.48 0.73 1.91
N ALA A 49 4.97 0.35 0.73
CA ALA A 49 4.88 -1.04 0.28
C ALA A 49 4.22 -1.99 1.31
N PHE A 50 3.25 -1.50 2.09
CA PHE A 50 2.60 -2.28 3.13
C PHE A 50 1.85 -3.48 2.55
N ILE A 51 1.24 -3.34 1.37
CA ILE A 51 0.50 -4.40 0.68
C ILE A 51 1.24 -4.79 -0.59
N PRO A 52 1.73 -6.01 -0.73
CA PRO A 52 1.74 -7.16 0.17
C PRO A 52 3.03 -7.30 1.00
N ALA A 53 3.67 -6.24 1.37
CA ALA A 53 4.99 -6.09 1.96
C ALA A 53 6.10 -5.82 0.93
N TYR A 54 7.26 -5.40 1.44
CA TYR A 54 8.53 -5.41 0.71
C TYR A 54 9.45 -6.45 1.36
N PRO A 55 9.73 -7.58 0.69
CA PRO A 55 10.49 -8.67 1.29
C PRO A 55 12.00 -8.35 1.26
N ARG A 56 12.41 -7.47 2.15
CA ARG A 56 13.81 -7.05 2.29
C ARG A 56 14.71 -8.27 2.54
N GLY A 57 15.80 -8.34 1.79
CA GLY A 57 16.78 -9.43 1.90
C GLY A 57 16.44 -10.67 1.08
N LEU A 58 15.27 -10.71 0.43
CA LEU A 58 14.99 -11.75 -0.56
C LEU A 58 15.47 -11.26 -1.94
N GLY A 59 16.42 -11.97 -2.51
CA GLY A 59 16.89 -11.71 -3.88
C GLY A 59 15.82 -12.13 -4.89
N PHE A 60 15.15 -11.18 -5.53
CA PHE A 60 14.19 -11.45 -6.62
C PHE A 60 14.86 -11.99 -7.90
N GLY A 61 16.11 -12.40 -7.85
CA GLY A 61 16.91 -12.67 -9.04
C GLY A 61 17.26 -11.40 -9.83
N THR A 62 17.16 -10.25 -9.18
CA THR A 62 17.44 -8.94 -9.78
C THR A 62 18.89 -8.50 -9.58
N VAL A 63 19.70 -9.28 -8.89
CA VAL A 63 21.14 -9.05 -8.88
C VAL A 63 21.64 -9.18 -10.32
N VAL A 64 22.29 -8.17 -10.83
CA VAL A 64 22.83 -8.12 -12.18
C VAL A 64 23.62 -9.42 -12.45
N GLY A 65 23.15 -10.25 -13.39
CA GLY A 65 23.72 -11.56 -13.70
C GLY A 65 23.17 -12.76 -12.93
N GLY A 66 22.31 -12.58 -11.91
CA GLY A 66 21.80 -13.69 -11.08
C GLY A 66 20.29 -13.90 -11.18
N ARG A 67 19.82 -14.68 -12.12
CA ARG A 67 18.40 -15.11 -12.22
C ARG A 67 18.23 -16.54 -11.77
N SER A 68 18.29 -16.77 -10.45
CA SER A 68 18.11 -18.12 -9.90
C SER A 68 16.66 -18.58 -9.98
N PRO A 69 16.39 -19.90 -10.04
CA PRO A 69 15.03 -20.42 -9.96
C PRO A 69 14.29 -20.01 -8.68
N ALA A 70 15.00 -19.89 -7.56
CA ALA A 70 14.44 -19.45 -6.29
C ALA A 70 14.01 -17.97 -6.35
N GLY A 71 14.84 -17.09 -6.92
CA GLY A 71 14.52 -15.69 -7.12
C GLY A 71 13.30 -15.48 -8.02
N ARG A 72 13.16 -16.28 -9.08
CA ARG A 72 12.00 -16.24 -9.98
C ARG A 72 10.70 -16.64 -9.26
N ARG A 73 10.72 -17.67 -8.42
CA ARG A 73 9.57 -18.08 -7.60
C ARG A 73 9.18 -17.00 -6.58
N THR A 74 10.18 -16.35 -5.99
CA THR A 74 9.93 -15.21 -5.06
C THR A 74 9.28 -14.05 -5.80
N TRP A 75 9.78 -13.72 -7.01
CA TRP A 75 9.18 -12.70 -7.87
C TRP A 75 7.73 -13.03 -8.26
N GLU A 76 7.48 -14.27 -8.68
CA GLU A 76 6.13 -14.75 -9.03
C GLU A 76 5.14 -14.55 -7.87
N ARG A 77 5.52 -14.95 -6.66
CA ARG A 77 4.69 -14.74 -5.47
C ARG A 77 4.45 -13.25 -5.18
N TYR A 78 5.47 -12.44 -5.34
CA TYR A 78 5.37 -11.00 -5.13
C TYR A 78 4.44 -10.36 -6.14
N TRP A 79 4.61 -10.71 -7.43
CA TRP A 79 3.78 -10.24 -8.51
C TRP A 79 2.31 -10.69 -8.36
N ALA A 80 2.07 -11.94 -7.99
CA ALA A 80 0.72 -12.48 -7.79
C ALA A 80 -0.04 -11.77 -6.67
N ASN A 81 0.68 -11.30 -5.65
CA ASN A 81 0.12 -10.57 -4.51
C ASN A 81 0.16 -9.04 -4.66
N ALA A 82 0.64 -8.52 -5.77
CA ALA A 82 0.60 -7.09 -6.06
C ALA A 82 -0.85 -6.61 -6.26
N VAL A 83 -1.05 -5.31 -6.07
CA VAL A 83 -2.38 -4.67 -6.10
C VAL A 83 -2.68 -4.14 -7.49
N ASP A 84 -3.83 -4.49 -8.03
CA ASP A 84 -4.39 -3.83 -9.21
C ASP A 84 -5.09 -2.53 -8.80
N VAL A 85 -4.86 -1.46 -9.55
CA VAL A 85 -5.46 -0.14 -9.31
C VAL A 85 -6.14 0.35 -10.60
N PRO A 86 -7.50 0.41 -10.64
CA PRO A 86 -8.44 -0.05 -9.63
C PRO A 86 -8.53 -1.58 -9.51
N GLY A 87 -9.04 -2.06 -8.38
CA GLY A 87 -9.26 -3.49 -8.14
C GLY A 87 -9.83 -3.79 -6.76
N PRO A 88 -10.08 -5.08 -6.42
CA PRO A 88 -10.75 -5.45 -5.18
C PRO A 88 -10.06 -4.92 -3.90
N ALA A 89 -8.73 -4.88 -3.89
CA ALA A 89 -7.98 -4.32 -2.75
C ALA A 89 -8.27 -2.82 -2.57
N THR A 90 -8.29 -2.05 -3.67
CA THR A 90 -8.60 -0.60 -3.61
C THR A 90 -10.05 -0.35 -3.22
N GLU A 91 -10.98 -1.20 -3.62
CA GLU A 91 -12.39 -1.12 -3.21
C GLU A 91 -12.56 -1.37 -1.71
N ALA A 92 -11.87 -2.39 -1.17
CA ALA A 92 -11.87 -2.67 0.26
C ALA A 92 -11.28 -1.52 1.09
N LEU A 93 -10.16 -0.94 0.63
CA LEU A 93 -9.51 0.21 1.27
C LEU A 93 -10.41 1.46 1.22
N GLY A 94 -11.05 1.73 0.10
CA GLY A 94 -12.01 2.83 -0.03
C GLY A 94 -13.21 2.64 0.90
N THR A 95 -13.72 1.41 1.01
CA THR A 95 -14.80 1.08 1.95
C THR A 95 -14.37 1.31 3.41
N ALA A 96 -13.14 0.94 3.76
CA ALA A 96 -12.58 1.18 5.09
C ALA A 96 -12.44 2.68 5.40
N ALA A 97 -11.94 3.48 4.45
CA ALA A 97 -11.83 4.93 4.59
C ALA A 97 -13.20 5.58 4.81
N ARG A 98 -14.21 5.15 4.05
CA ARG A 98 -15.60 5.63 4.21
C ARG A 98 -16.19 5.25 5.57
N ALA A 99 -16.03 4.01 5.99
CA ALA A 99 -16.52 3.55 7.30
C ALA A 99 -15.84 4.29 8.46
N ALA A 100 -14.55 4.62 8.30
CA ALA A 100 -13.79 5.41 9.26
C ALA A 100 -14.13 6.91 9.24
N GLY A 101 -14.73 7.43 8.15
CA GLY A 101 -14.91 8.87 7.92
C GLY A 101 -13.58 9.64 7.91
N ALA A 102 -12.49 9.01 7.53
CA ALA A 102 -11.12 9.53 7.62
C ALA A 102 -10.38 9.44 6.29
N TYR A 103 -9.42 10.34 6.09
CA TYR A 103 -8.44 10.19 5.01
C TYR A 103 -7.53 9.00 5.30
N LEU A 104 -7.28 8.19 4.27
CA LEU A 104 -6.43 7.01 4.37
C LEU A 104 -5.33 7.07 3.31
N ALA A 105 -4.07 6.96 3.74
CA ALA A 105 -2.92 6.84 2.86
C ALA A 105 -2.25 5.48 3.08
N VAL A 106 -2.11 4.67 2.01
CA VAL A 106 -1.58 3.29 2.10
C VAL A 106 -0.54 3.04 1.03
N GLY A 107 0.65 2.62 1.45
CA GLY A 107 1.69 2.17 0.54
C GLY A 107 1.39 0.75 0.02
N VAL A 108 1.42 0.60 -1.30
CA VAL A 108 1.17 -0.68 -1.97
C VAL A 108 2.25 -0.98 -3.01
N ILE A 109 2.36 -2.24 -3.38
CA ILE A 109 3.03 -2.65 -4.61
C ILE A 109 1.95 -2.78 -5.66
N GLU A 110 1.91 -1.82 -6.57
CA GLU A 110 0.97 -1.76 -7.68
C GLU A 110 1.47 -2.58 -8.86
N ARG A 111 0.61 -3.37 -9.48
CA ARG A 111 0.88 -4.07 -10.73
C ARG A 111 0.41 -3.24 -11.91
N ASP A 112 1.28 -3.02 -12.90
CA ASP A 112 0.89 -2.36 -14.14
C ASP A 112 -0.10 -3.22 -14.92
N SER A 113 -1.29 -2.69 -15.17
CA SER A 113 -2.33 -3.35 -15.94
C SER A 113 -2.44 -2.84 -17.38
N GLN A 114 -1.78 -1.71 -17.70
CA GLN A 114 -1.98 -1.02 -18.97
C GLN A 114 -0.91 -1.32 -20.01
N PHE A 115 0.37 -1.24 -19.64
CA PHE A 115 1.47 -1.25 -20.60
C PHE A 115 2.42 -2.43 -20.43
N SER A 116 2.74 -2.78 -19.22
CA SER A 116 3.74 -3.81 -18.92
C SER A 116 3.27 -4.71 -17.78
N ARG A 117 2.70 -5.83 -18.13
CA ARG A 117 2.18 -6.80 -17.13
C ARG A 117 3.24 -7.35 -16.17
N GLY A 118 4.52 -7.16 -16.47
CA GLY A 118 5.63 -7.56 -15.60
C GLY A 118 6.15 -6.43 -14.70
N THR A 119 5.65 -5.19 -14.84
CA THR A 119 6.13 -4.05 -14.06
C THR A 119 5.36 -3.92 -12.74
N LEU A 120 6.11 -3.69 -11.67
CA LEU A 120 5.59 -3.35 -10.34
C LEU A 120 6.06 -1.95 -9.94
N TYR A 121 5.15 -1.18 -9.38
CA TYR A 121 5.44 0.16 -8.83
C TYR A 121 5.28 0.15 -7.32
N CYS A 122 6.17 0.85 -6.63
CA CYS A 122 5.94 1.25 -5.24
C CYS A 122 5.05 2.49 -5.26
N THR A 123 3.81 2.34 -4.83
CA THR A 123 2.75 3.35 -4.99
C THR A 123 2.14 3.70 -3.64
N LEU A 124 1.87 4.98 -3.42
CA LEU A 124 1.07 5.47 -2.31
C LEU A 124 -0.32 5.82 -2.84
N LEU A 125 -1.35 5.21 -2.26
CA LEU A 125 -2.75 5.46 -2.58
C LEU A 125 -3.36 6.40 -1.54
N TYR A 126 -4.21 7.33 -1.99
CA TYR A 126 -4.89 8.30 -1.14
C TYR A 126 -6.40 8.15 -1.29
N PHE A 127 -7.08 7.88 -0.18
CA PHE A 127 -8.54 7.77 -0.12
C PHE A 127 -9.14 8.90 0.71
N GLY A 128 -10.26 9.45 0.24
CA GLY A 128 -11.05 10.42 0.99
C GLY A 128 -11.98 9.75 2.00
N PRO A 129 -12.55 10.55 2.94
CA PRO A 129 -13.53 10.06 3.92
C PRO A 129 -14.83 9.58 3.30
N ASP A 130 -15.08 9.88 2.02
CA ASP A 130 -16.18 9.34 1.23
C ASP A 130 -15.83 7.99 0.55
N GLY A 131 -14.61 7.50 0.74
CA GLY A 131 -14.10 6.24 0.20
C GLY A 131 -13.60 6.33 -1.24
N ARG A 132 -13.63 7.50 -1.88
CA ARG A 132 -13.09 7.65 -3.23
C ARG A 132 -11.56 7.63 -3.22
N LEU A 133 -10.97 7.00 -4.21
CA LEU A 133 -9.55 7.15 -4.50
C LEU A 133 -9.32 8.57 -5.03
N LEU A 134 -8.67 9.41 -4.23
CA LEU A 134 -8.36 10.80 -4.56
C LEU A 134 -7.18 10.94 -5.50
N GLY A 135 -6.28 9.98 -5.47
CA GLY A 135 -5.10 9.94 -6.31
C GLY A 135 -4.13 8.85 -5.89
N LEU A 136 -3.07 8.74 -6.66
CA LEU A 136 -1.95 7.84 -6.39
C LEU A 136 -0.63 8.54 -6.73
N HIS A 137 0.43 8.12 -6.05
CA HIS A 137 1.78 8.55 -6.36
C HIS A 137 2.71 7.35 -6.48
N ARG A 138 3.23 7.11 -7.69
CA ARG A 138 4.25 6.11 -7.94
C ARG A 138 5.62 6.69 -7.57
N LYS A 139 6.38 5.98 -6.78
CA LYS A 139 7.74 6.39 -6.38
C LYS A 139 8.61 6.60 -7.61
N LEU A 140 9.16 7.81 -7.76
CA LEU A 140 9.94 8.18 -8.95
C LEU A 140 11.32 7.51 -8.98
N LYS A 141 11.97 7.40 -7.81
CA LYS A 141 13.28 6.77 -7.70
C LYS A 141 13.14 5.35 -7.18
N PRO A 142 13.45 4.32 -7.98
CA PRO A 142 13.44 2.94 -7.51
C PRO A 142 14.39 2.75 -6.33
N THR A 143 14.04 1.82 -5.44
CA THR A 143 14.99 1.38 -4.41
C THR A 143 16.12 0.62 -5.11
N ALA A 144 17.36 1.05 -4.90
CA ALA A 144 18.50 0.30 -5.38
C ALA A 144 18.56 -1.07 -4.68
N ALA A 145 18.80 -2.12 -5.47
CA ALA A 145 19.00 -3.48 -4.96
C ALA A 145 20.44 -3.63 -4.46
#